data_6b6578a4f3e921e171ee8ba2a78bd881
#
_entry.id   6b6578a4f3e921e171ee8ba2a78bd881
#
_cell.length_a   1.000
_cell.length_b   1.000
_cell.length_c   1.000
_cell.angle_alpha   90.00
_cell.angle_beta   90.00
_cell.angle_gamma   90.00
#
_symmetry.space_group_name_H-M   'P 1'
#
loop_
_entity.id
_entity.type
_entity.pdbx_description
1 polymer ?
#
loop_
_entity_poly.entity_id
_entity_poly.type
_entity_poly.pdbx_seq_one_letter_code
_entity_poly.pdbx_strand_id
1 'polypeptide(L)' 'MAERTDRLKARLLSSVRPSAEQEKRFLAFLEKKYGPGVGLSWQQSDAYPNGFRLEVGAEVYD' A
#
# COMPACT_ATOMS: atom_id res chain seq x y z
N MET A 1 -11.43 23.21 -0.58
CA MET A 1 -11.22 22.73 -0.60
C MET A 1 -10.65 22.06 -0.48
N ALA A 2 -10.52 21.69 -0.37
CA ALA A 2 -10.09 21.03 -0.23
C ALA A 2 -9.59 20.31 -0.28
N GLU A 3 -9.46 20.01 -0.13
CA GLU A 3 -9.14 19.32 -0.16
C GLU A 3 -8.73 18.51 -0.22
N ARG A 4 -8.69 18.28 -0.26
CA ARG A 4 -8.34 17.41 -0.36
C ARG A 4 -7.77 16.72 0.01
N THR A 5 -7.75 16.71 0.44
CA THR A 5 -7.17 16.04 0.90
C THR A 5 -6.82 15.03 0.69
N ASP A 6 -6.45 14.83 0.46
CA ASP A 6 -6.27 13.90 0.07
C ASP A 6 -5.54 12.92 0.53
N ARG A 7 -6.11 12.03 1.11
CA ARG A 7 -5.57 10.90 1.55
C ARG A 7 -5.29 10.00 0.43
N LEU A 8 -4.06 9.67 0.22
CA LEU A 8 -3.69 8.64 -0.73
C LEU A 8 -4.06 7.30 -0.17
N LYS A 9 -4.57 6.45 -1.04
CA LYS A 9 -4.87 5.09 -0.65
C LYS A 9 -3.94 4.16 -1.38
N ALA A 10 -3.28 3.31 -0.61
CA ALA A 10 -2.38 2.31 -1.15
C ALA A 10 -3.07 0.95 -1.10
N ARG A 11 -2.85 0.16 -2.13
CA ARG A 11 -3.41 -1.19 -2.21
C ARG A 11 -2.27 -2.17 -2.39
N LEU A 12 -2.19 -3.13 -1.49
CA LEU A 12 -1.19 -4.18 -1.56
C LEU A 12 -1.87 -5.45 -2.05
N LEU A 13 -1.34 -6.01 -3.13
CA LEU A 13 -1.86 -7.24 -3.69
C LEU A 13 -0.81 -8.32 -3.58
N SER A 14 -1.19 -9.45 -3.04
CA SER A 14 -0.30 -10.59 -2.92
C SER A 14 -1.14 -11.84 -2.67
N SER A 15 -0.55 -13.00 -2.88
CA SER A 15 -1.26 -14.25 -2.65
C SER A 15 -1.33 -14.58 -1.16
N VAL A 16 -0.39 -14.08 -0.38
CA VAL A 16 -0.32 -14.33 1.05
C VAL A 16 -0.44 -13.00 1.79
N ARG A 17 -1.29 -12.98 2.81
CA ARG A 17 -1.48 -11.78 3.60
C ARG A 17 -0.19 -11.43 4.33
N PRO A 18 0.23 -10.17 4.29
CA PRO A 18 1.45 -9.77 5.00
C PRO A 18 1.25 -9.85 6.51
N SER A 19 2.33 -10.12 7.22
CA SER A 19 2.29 -10.08 8.67
C SER A 19 2.14 -8.65 9.16
N ALA A 20 1.79 -8.52 10.44
CA ALA A 20 1.63 -7.18 11.03
C ALA A 20 2.93 -6.38 10.92
N GLU A 21 4.07 -7.07 11.06
CA GLU A 21 5.35 -6.40 10.96
C GLU A 21 5.61 -5.92 9.54
N GLN A 22 5.26 -6.72 8.56
CA GLN A 22 5.41 -6.31 7.17
C GLN A 22 4.49 -5.15 6.83
N GLU A 23 3.27 -5.18 7.36
CA GLU A 23 2.35 -4.07 7.15
C GLU A 23 2.92 -2.77 7.71
N LYS A 24 3.53 -2.85 8.88
CA LYS A 24 4.15 -1.67 9.48
C LYS A 24 5.26 -1.11 8.61
N ARG A 25 6.04 -1.99 7.99
CA ARG A 25 7.11 -1.56 7.12
C ARG A 25 6.56 -0.87 5.88
N PHE A 26 5.50 -1.42 5.30
CA PHE A 26 4.87 -0.78 4.16
C PHE A 26 4.31 0.59 4.54
N LEU A 27 3.65 0.66 5.69
CA LEU A 27 3.11 1.93 6.14
C LEU A 27 4.21 2.96 6.39
N ALA A 28 5.31 2.53 7.01
CA ALA A 28 6.42 3.44 7.26
C ALA A 28 7.01 3.96 5.95
N PHE A 29 7.15 3.08 4.97
CA PHE A 29 7.64 3.48 3.67
C PHE A 29 6.71 4.50 3.02
N LEU A 30 5.41 4.23 3.09
CA LEU A 30 4.44 5.11 2.47
C LEU A 30 4.39 6.46 3.16
N GLU A 31 4.46 6.46 4.49
CA GLU A 31 4.43 7.71 5.22
C GLU A 31 5.69 8.54 4.95
N LYS A 32 6.81 7.86 4.81
CA LYS A 32 8.05 8.57 4.53
C LYS A 32 8.04 9.17 3.13
N LYS A 33 7.45 8.48 2.18
CA LYS A 33 7.47 8.93 0.81
C LYS A 33 6.33 9.89 0.48
N TYR A 34 5.17 9.65 1.03
CA TYR A 34 3.96 10.41 0.70
C TYR A 34 3.44 11.25 1.84
N GLY A 35 3.96 11.06 3.04
CA GLY A 35 3.50 11.80 4.20
C GLY A 35 2.46 11.03 5.01
N PRO A 36 2.08 11.56 6.17
CA PRO A 36 1.10 10.90 7.02
C PRO A 36 -0.27 10.86 6.38
N GLY A 37 -1.08 9.92 6.82
CA GLY A 37 -2.45 9.83 6.35
C GLY A 37 -2.68 8.89 5.19
N VAL A 38 -1.62 8.19 4.75
CA VAL A 38 -1.79 7.19 3.69
C VAL A 38 -2.45 5.96 4.26
N GLY A 39 -3.54 5.52 3.65
CA GLY A 39 -4.20 4.30 4.04
C GLY A 39 -3.68 3.13 3.26
N LEU A 40 -3.49 1.99 3.93
CA LEU A 40 -3.03 0.77 3.28
C LEU A 40 -4.10 -0.29 3.44
N SER A 41 -4.46 -0.93 2.34
CA SER A 41 -5.37 -2.06 2.36
C SER A 41 -4.73 -3.21 1.61
N TRP A 42 -5.07 -4.43 2.02
CA TRP A 42 -4.55 -5.62 1.40
C TRP A 42 -5.66 -6.35 0.65
N GLN A 43 -5.31 -6.89 -0.50
CA GLN A 43 -6.24 -7.68 -1.28
C GLN A 43 -5.50 -8.91 -1.78
N GLN A 44 -6.13 -10.06 -1.64
CA GLN A 44 -5.52 -11.29 -2.11
C GLN A 44 -5.56 -11.35 -3.63
N SER A 45 -4.45 -11.77 -4.21
CA SER A 45 -4.36 -11.94 -5.65
C SER A 45 -3.39 -13.07 -5.95
N ASP A 46 -3.85 -14.07 -6.68
CA ASP A 46 -3.00 -15.19 -7.05
C ASP A 46 -2.09 -14.86 -8.22
N ALA A 47 -2.19 -13.67 -8.76
CA ALA A 47 -1.31 -13.23 -9.84
C ALA A 47 0.12 -12.99 -9.36
N TYR A 48 0.33 -12.90 -8.04
CA TYR A 48 1.64 -12.61 -7.48
C TYR A 48 2.04 -13.65 -6.45
N PRO A 49 2.29 -14.88 -6.87
CA PRO A 49 2.54 -15.97 -5.92
C PRO A 49 3.85 -15.82 -5.13
N ASN A 50 4.85 -15.19 -5.71
CA ASN A 50 6.14 -15.06 -5.05
C ASN A 50 6.53 -13.61 -4.82
N GLY A 51 5.56 -12.72 -4.83
CA GLY A 51 5.87 -11.31 -4.64
C GLY A 51 4.62 -10.54 -4.31
N PHE A 52 4.65 -9.27 -4.64
CA PHE A 52 3.52 -8.41 -4.34
C PHE A 52 3.45 -7.29 -5.38
N ARG A 53 2.32 -6.65 -5.40
CA ARG A 53 2.15 -5.42 -6.16
C ARG A 53 1.57 -4.37 -5.22
N LEU A 54 2.23 -3.24 -5.15
CA LEU A 54 1.79 -2.13 -4.33
C LEU A 54 1.37 -1.00 -5.24
N GLU A 55 0.11 -0.58 -5.12
CA GLU A 55 -0.43 0.51 -5.91
C GLU A 55 -0.72 1.69 -5.01
N VAL A 56 -0.20 2.86 -5.37
CA VAL A 56 -0.43 4.07 -4.60
C VAL A 56 -0.84 5.15 -5.59
N GLY A 57 -2.12 5.48 -5.58
CA GLY A 57 -2.64 6.42 -6.56
C GLY A 57 -2.38 5.90 -7.96
N ALA A 58 -1.63 6.64 -8.75
CA ALA A 58 -1.28 6.23 -10.10
C ALA A 58 0.04 5.51 -10.19
N GLU A 59 0.74 5.32 -9.07
CA GLU A 59 2.05 4.68 -9.07
C GLU A 59 1.94 3.22 -8.67
N VAL A 60 2.81 2.41 -9.27
CA VAL A 60 2.81 0.98 -9.02
C VAL A 60 4.23 0.54 -8.68
N TYR A 61 4.35 -0.23 -7.61
CA TYR A 61 5.62 -0.82 -7.18
C TYR A 61 5.46 -2.33 -7.19
N ASP A 62 6.32 -3.05 -7.89
CA ASP A 62 6.29 -4.49 -7.82
C ASP A 62 7.66 -5.12 -7.76
#